data_dc64955c38538ad764fb9999e0648341
#
_entry.id   dc64955c38538ad764fb9999e0648341
#
_cell.length_a   1.000
_cell.length_b   1.000
_cell.length_c   1.000
_cell.angle_alpha   90.00
_cell.angle_beta   90.00
_cell.angle_gamma   90.00
#
_symmetry.space_group_name_H-M   'P 1'
#
loop_
_entity.id
_entity.type
_entity.pdbx_description
1 polymer ?
#
loop_
_entity_poly.entity_id
_entity_poly.type
_entity_poly.pdbx_seq_one_letter_code
_entity_poly.pdbx_strand_id
1 'polypeptide(L)'
;MTEHPREDLAYAIGVQAYIWGYPVVINERRSRIGMASSTDIIPHMLRGPLNTFVSAKELLTPDFEDVQSPNNDTLYTTAWLDLRDEPMVMHVPDMAGRYYTYQFLDAYTNNFTYVSQRTRGFQEMNIAICGPGHSGALPSGLERIDAPTPTVFIIGRLGVDGPDDVPAVHALQDEMFLGPLSGWADRRLAEPRVAEPSGHTGPLAFFEEGLEALRTLPASEARAALEVLGRYLKERLADRGPILLIHHMVHRDNEGSVRRHEALVS
;
A
#
# COMPACT_ATOMS: atom_id res chain seq x y z
N MET A 1 0.53 -20.41 -37.72
CA MET A 1 1.60 -19.43 -37.45
C MET A 1 0.94 -18.07 -37.62
N THR A 2 0.97 -17.26 -36.56
CA THR A 2 0.37 -15.93 -36.56
C THR A 2 1.11 -15.01 -37.50
N GLU A 3 0.38 -14.13 -38.20
CA GLU A 3 0.97 -13.16 -39.17
C GLU A 3 1.85 -12.11 -38.45
N HIS A 4 1.77 -12.00 -37.11
CA HIS A 4 2.45 -10.97 -36.33
C HIS A 4 3.11 -11.51 -35.03
N PRO A 5 4.17 -12.31 -35.13
CA PRO A 5 4.78 -12.94 -33.93
C PRO A 5 5.34 -11.93 -32.90
N ARG A 6 5.61 -10.69 -33.27
CA ARG A 6 6.05 -9.63 -32.34
C ARG A 6 4.89 -9.04 -31.55
N GLU A 7 3.70 -8.94 -32.14
CA GLU A 7 2.48 -8.49 -31.45
C GLU A 7 2.05 -9.54 -30.42
N ASP A 8 2.15 -10.82 -30.78
CA ASP A 8 1.85 -11.92 -29.83
C ASP A 8 2.82 -11.92 -28.65
N LEU A 9 4.10 -11.66 -28.89
CA LEU A 9 5.10 -11.56 -27.82
C LEU A 9 4.82 -10.33 -26.92
N ALA A 10 4.54 -9.18 -27.53
CA ALA A 10 4.18 -7.96 -26.78
C ALA A 10 2.93 -8.17 -25.92
N TYR A 11 1.91 -8.85 -26.45
CA TYR A 11 0.72 -9.22 -25.71
C TYR A 11 1.04 -10.13 -24.53
N ALA A 12 1.84 -11.18 -24.75
CA ALA A 12 2.21 -12.12 -23.70
C ALA A 12 2.98 -11.44 -22.55
N ILE A 13 3.88 -10.50 -22.87
CA ILE A 13 4.61 -9.69 -21.88
C ILE A 13 3.64 -8.76 -21.14
N GLY A 14 2.72 -8.13 -21.87
CA GLY A 14 1.71 -7.26 -21.28
C GLY A 14 0.82 -7.97 -20.26
N VAL A 15 0.42 -9.20 -20.56
CA VAL A 15 -0.34 -10.04 -19.62
C VAL A 15 0.47 -10.32 -18.35
N GLN A 16 1.75 -10.68 -18.49
CA GLN A 16 2.61 -10.92 -17.33
C GLN A 16 2.85 -9.65 -16.51
N ALA A 17 3.11 -8.52 -17.17
CA ALA A 17 3.27 -7.22 -16.52
C ALA A 17 1.99 -6.78 -15.77
N TYR A 18 0.81 -7.05 -16.36
CA TYR A 18 -0.47 -6.80 -15.71
C TYR A 18 -0.64 -7.64 -14.44
N ILE A 19 -0.44 -8.95 -14.55
CA ILE A 19 -0.60 -9.88 -13.41
C ILE A 19 0.35 -9.50 -12.28
N TRP A 20 1.61 -9.23 -12.61
CA TRP A 20 2.62 -8.85 -11.63
C TRP A 20 2.38 -7.46 -11.04
N GLY A 21 2.02 -6.47 -11.85
CA GLY A 21 1.80 -5.09 -11.43
C GLY A 21 0.47 -4.88 -10.70
N TYR A 22 -0.48 -5.83 -10.82
CA TYR A 22 -1.83 -5.68 -10.29
C TYR A 22 -1.86 -5.34 -8.78
N PRO A 23 -1.14 -6.04 -7.89
CA PRO A 23 -1.14 -5.71 -6.47
C PRO A 23 -0.67 -4.27 -6.20
N VAL A 24 0.41 -3.85 -6.86
CA VAL A 24 0.97 -2.50 -6.69
C VAL A 24 -0.03 -1.43 -7.14
N VAL A 25 -0.57 -1.56 -8.35
CA VAL A 25 -1.50 -0.57 -8.91
C VAL A 25 -2.79 -0.49 -8.11
N ILE A 26 -3.35 -1.62 -7.70
CA ILE A 26 -4.57 -1.63 -6.88
C ILE A 26 -4.32 -1.05 -5.49
N ASN A 27 -3.15 -1.32 -4.91
CA ASN A 27 -2.76 -0.76 -3.63
C ASN A 27 -2.62 0.77 -3.71
N GLU A 28 -1.94 1.28 -4.73
CA GLU A 28 -1.83 2.71 -5.00
C GLU A 28 -3.21 3.36 -5.24
N ARG A 29 -4.08 2.75 -6.03
CA ARG A 29 -5.43 3.25 -6.26
C ARG A 29 -6.26 3.28 -4.98
N ARG A 30 -6.18 2.24 -4.14
CA ARG A 30 -6.88 2.21 -2.85
C ARG A 30 -6.34 3.25 -1.89
N SER A 31 -5.00 3.43 -1.82
CA SER A 31 -4.40 4.46 -0.97
C SER A 31 -4.75 5.86 -1.46
N ARG A 32 -4.50 6.12 -2.75
CA ARG A 32 -4.60 7.48 -3.32
C ARG A 32 -6.03 7.93 -3.60
N ILE A 33 -6.90 7.02 -4.06
CA ILE A 33 -8.26 7.37 -4.51
C ILE A 33 -9.30 6.99 -3.46
N GLY A 34 -9.03 5.95 -2.67
CA GLY A 34 -9.98 5.41 -1.71
C GLY A 34 -9.82 5.97 -0.31
N MET A 35 -8.85 5.46 0.44
CA MET A 35 -8.79 5.64 1.89
C MET A 35 -8.03 6.89 2.33
N ALA A 36 -6.96 7.30 1.62
CA ALA A 36 -6.18 8.49 1.95
C ALA A 36 -6.54 9.71 1.06
N SER A 37 -7.80 9.87 0.74
CA SER A 37 -8.33 10.89 -0.18
C SER A 37 -8.98 12.09 0.52
N SER A 38 -8.99 12.13 1.83
CA SER A 38 -9.62 13.21 2.62
C SER A 38 -8.66 13.72 3.70
N THR A 39 -8.66 15.03 3.92
CA THR A 39 -8.03 15.66 5.09
C THR A 39 -8.85 15.47 6.36
N ASP A 40 -10.14 15.16 6.22
CA ASP A 40 -11.02 14.87 7.34
C ASP A 40 -11.06 13.37 7.60
N ILE A 41 -11.14 13.00 8.87
CA ILE A 41 -11.35 11.60 9.27
C ILE A 41 -12.81 11.25 9.10
N ILE A 42 -13.09 10.22 8.29
CA ILE A 42 -14.44 9.73 8.00
C ILE A 42 -14.53 8.25 8.45
N PRO A 43 -14.87 8.00 9.73
CA PRO A 43 -14.77 6.67 10.35
C PRO A 43 -15.59 5.58 9.65
N HIS A 44 -16.82 5.88 9.26
CA HIS A 44 -17.72 4.92 8.61
C HIS A 44 -17.28 4.50 7.19
N MET A 45 -16.36 5.26 6.57
CA MET A 45 -15.75 4.94 5.28
C MET A 45 -14.28 4.51 5.40
N LEU A 46 -13.73 4.47 6.61
CA LEU A 46 -12.31 4.24 6.88
C LEU A 46 -11.38 5.15 6.05
N ARG A 47 -11.80 6.40 5.85
CA ARG A 47 -11.07 7.42 5.07
C ARG A 47 -10.51 8.51 5.96
N GLY A 48 -9.31 8.95 5.64
CA GLY A 48 -8.62 10.03 6.36
C GLY A 48 -7.30 10.38 5.70
N PRO A 49 -6.53 11.31 6.29
CA PRO A 49 -5.24 11.70 5.73
C PRO A 49 -4.19 10.60 5.85
N LEU A 50 -3.13 10.72 5.05
CA LEU A 50 -1.91 9.91 5.21
C LEU A 50 -1.33 10.07 6.62
N ASN A 51 -0.64 9.03 7.10
CA ASN A 51 0.03 9.05 8.39
C ASN A 51 -0.89 9.28 9.61
N THR A 52 -2.17 8.92 9.46
CA THR A 52 -3.19 9.12 10.49
C THR A 52 -4.01 7.84 10.67
N PHE A 53 -4.30 7.48 11.92
CA PHE A 53 -5.25 6.41 12.19
C PHE A 53 -6.68 6.85 11.90
N VAL A 54 -7.40 5.97 11.21
CA VAL A 54 -8.84 6.06 11.02
C VAL A 54 -9.47 4.84 11.67
N SER A 55 -10.24 5.07 12.72
CA SER A 55 -10.88 4.01 13.50
C SER A 55 -12.38 3.97 13.24
N ALA A 56 -12.89 2.81 12.81
CA ALA A 56 -14.32 2.57 12.77
C ALA A 56 -14.91 2.68 14.17
N LYS A 57 -16.02 3.37 14.30
CA LYS A 57 -16.72 3.55 15.57
C LYS A 57 -17.94 2.64 15.70
N GLU A 58 -18.25 1.90 14.64
CA GLU A 58 -19.38 0.97 14.59
C GLU A 58 -18.92 -0.33 13.93
N LEU A 59 -19.56 -1.44 14.29
CA LEU A 59 -19.37 -2.71 13.61
C LEU A 59 -19.89 -2.61 12.18
N LEU A 60 -19.17 -3.21 11.24
CA LEU A 60 -19.57 -3.19 9.84
C LEU A 60 -20.84 -4.04 9.64
N THR A 61 -21.73 -3.53 8.81
CA THR A 61 -22.97 -4.19 8.41
C THR A 61 -22.87 -4.73 6.98
N PRO A 62 -23.82 -5.57 6.54
CA PRO A 62 -23.86 -6.03 5.15
C PRO A 62 -23.97 -4.91 4.09
N ASP A 63 -24.36 -3.69 4.51
CA ASP A 63 -24.43 -2.53 3.62
C ASP A 63 -23.07 -1.88 3.32
N PHE A 64 -21.99 -2.36 3.97
CA PHE A 64 -20.64 -1.90 3.70
C PHE A 64 -20.07 -2.60 2.46
N GLU A 65 -19.92 -1.86 1.35
CA GLU A 65 -19.56 -2.41 0.04
C GLU A 65 -18.06 -2.31 -0.31
N ASP A 66 -17.26 -1.55 0.46
CA ASP A 66 -15.85 -1.29 0.12
C ASP A 66 -14.94 -2.53 0.26
N VAL A 67 -15.33 -3.52 1.06
CA VAL A 67 -14.64 -4.81 1.21
C VAL A 67 -15.63 -5.96 1.20
N GLN A 68 -15.22 -7.07 0.59
CA GLN A 68 -16.03 -8.29 0.61
C GLN A 68 -15.97 -8.98 1.98
N SER A 69 -17.13 -9.35 2.51
CA SER A 69 -17.26 -10.15 3.74
C SER A 69 -16.48 -9.58 4.94
N PRO A 70 -16.71 -8.31 5.32
CA PRO A 70 -16.11 -7.76 6.52
C PRO A 70 -16.57 -8.56 7.75
N ASN A 71 -15.72 -8.65 8.79
CA ASN A 71 -16.16 -9.24 10.04
C ASN A 71 -17.05 -8.26 10.83
N ASN A 72 -17.84 -8.77 11.75
CA ASN A 72 -18.73 -8.02 12.60
C ASN A 72 -18.48 -8.23 14.11
N ASP A 73 -17.30 -8.72 14.46
CA ASP A 73 -16.86 -8.99 15.83
C ASP A 73 -15.60 -8.21 16.23
N THR A 74 -15.13 -7.34 15.36
CA THR A 74 -14.02 -6.41 15.65
C THR A 74 -14.28 -5.03 15.11
N LEU A 75 -13.77 -3.99 15.77
CA LEU A 75 -13.65 -2.64 15.20
C LEU A 75 -12.32 -2.49 14.45
N TYR A 76 -12.42 -1.95 13.26
CA TYR A 76 -11.26 -1.68 12.42
C TYR A 76 -10.56 -0.38 12.78
N THR A 77 -9.24 -0.37 12.68
CA THR A 77 -8.40 0.84 12.67
C THR A 77 -7.43 0.72 11.51
N THR A 78 -7.42 1.69 10.61
CA THR A 78 -6.57 1.67 9.42
C THR A 78 -5.67 2.89 9.36
N ALA A 79 -4.54 2.76 8.67
CA ALA A 79 -3.70 3.90 8.31
C ALA A 79 -2.92 3.60 7.02
N TRP A 80 -2.77 4.61 6.17
CA TRP A 80 -1.83 4.61 5.08
C TRP A 80 -0.61 5.44 5.44
N LEU A 81 0.56 4.80 5.49
CA LEU A 81 1.81 5.47 5.82
C LEU A 81 2.58 5.85 4.56
N ASP A 82 3.13 7.04 4.60
CA ASP A 82 4.18 7.51 3.72
C ASP A 82 5.44 7.76 4.56
N LEU A 83 6.42 6.90 4.40
CA LEU A 83 7.66 6.85 5.19
C LEU A 83 8.85 7.50 4.46
N ARG A 84 8.60 8.27 3.39
CA ARG A 84 9.67 8.87 2.58
C ARG A 84 10.43 9.95 3.32
N ASP A 85 9.73 10.71 4.15
CA ASP A 85 10.32 11.86 4.84
C ASP A 85 10.97 11.45 6.15
N GLU A 86 10.28 10.66 6.99
CA GLU A 86 10.75 10.19 8.28
C GLU A 86 9.97 8.96 8.76
N PRO A 87 10.48 8.22 9.78
CA PRO A 87 9.72 7.16 10.42
C PRO A 87 8.45 7.66 11.09
N MET A 88 7.45 6.79 11.13
CA MET A 88 6.24 7.01 11.92
C MET A 88 6.31 6.23 13.23
N VAL A 89 5.84 6.82 14.31
CA VAL A 89 5.75 6.17 15.62
C VAL A 89 4.30 5.83 15.91
N MET A 90 4.08 4.55 16.19
CA MET A 90 2.81 3.99 16.63
C MET A 90 2.87 3.67 18.11
N HIS A 91 1.90 4.16 18.88
CA HIS A 91 1.66 3.74 20.25
C HIS A 91 0.47 2.80 20.29
N VAL A 92 0.63 1.69 20.99
CA VAL A 92 -0.42 0.72 21.29
C VAL A 92 -0.57 0.68 22.81
N PRO A 93 -1.75 1.01 23.37
CA PRO A 93 -1.98 0.96 24.81
C PRO A 93 -1.96 -0.48 25.33
N ASP A 94 -1.98 -0.65 26.65
CA ASP A 94 -2.21 -1.96 27.26
C ASP A 94 -3.61 -2.47 26.88
N MET A 95 -3.65 -3.59 26.18
CA MET A 95 -4.89 -4.17 25.66
C MET A 95 -5.66 -4.97 26.70
N ALA A 96 -5.15 -5.10 27.93
CA ALA A 96 -5.81 -5.74 29.08
C ALA A 96 -6.41 -7.13 28.76
N GLY A 97 -5.73 -7.93 27.93
CA GLY A 97 -6.19 -9.25 27.50
C GLY A 97 -7.14 -9.26 26.30
N ARG A 98 -7.54 -8.11 25.77
CA ARG A 98 -8.42 -8.01 24.59
C ARG A 98 -7.72 -8.50 23.34
N TYR A 99 -8.45 -9.23 22.49
CA TYR A 99 -7.96 -9.58 21.18
C TYR A 99 -7.65 -8.32 20.36
N TYR A 100 -6.44 -8.27 19.81
CA TYR A 100 -6.06 -7.26 18.84
C TYR A 100 -5.06 -7.78 17.85
N THR A 101 -5.04 -7.18 16.66
CA THR A 101 -4.01 -7.39 15.65
C THR A 101 -3.89 -6.15 14.76
N TYR A 102 -2.69 -5.75 14.48
CA TYR A 102 -2.33 -4.78 13.44
C TYR A 102 -1.45 -5.51 12.43
N GLN A 103 -1.95 -5.59 11.23
CA GLN A 103 -1.31 -6.21 10.09
C GLN A 103 -0.66 -5.12 9.26
N PHE A 104 0.60 -5.32 8.87
CA PHE A 104 1.38 -4.35 8.10
C PHE A 104 1.63 -4.92 6.70
N LEU A 105 1.14 -4.23 5.69
CA LEU A 105 1.28 -4.61 4.29
C LEU A 105 2.19 -3.61 3.57
N ASP A 106 3.10 -4.14 2.76
CA ASP A 106 3.95 -3.33 1.90
C ASP A 106 3.19 -2.87 0.64
N ALA A 107 3.86 -2.09 -0.22
CA ALA A 107 3.27 -1.61 -1.47
C ALA A 107 2.86 -2.73 -2.44
N TYR A 108 3.44 -3.93 -2.31
CA TYR A 108 3.10 -5.12 -3.09
C TYR A 108 2.00 -5.98 -2.46
N THR A 109 1.38 -5.49 -1.38
CA THR A 109 0.39 -6.20 -0.58
C THR A 109 0.93 -7.42 0.19
N ASN A 110 2.25 -7.55 0.29
CA ASN A 110 2.84 -8.57 1.16
C ASN A 110 2.67 -8.16 2.62
N ASN A 111 2.19 -9.10 3.42
CA ASN A 111 2.13 -8.94 4.85
C ASN A 111 3.51 -9.23 5.46
N PHE A 112 4.24 -8.19 5.84
CA PHE A 112 5.63 -8.34 6.30
C PHE A 112 5.77 -8.42 7.82
N THR A 113 4.79 -7.94 8.58
CA THR A 113 4.80 -8.08 10.04
C THR A 113 3.41 -7.92 10.65
N TYR A 114 3.29 -8.37 11.90
CA TYR A 114 2.11 -8.19 12.75
C TYR A 114 2.51 -7.60 14.10
N VAL A 115 1.69 -6.70 14.60
CA VAL A 115 1.67 -6.27 16.00
C VAL A 115 0.38 -6.78 16.60
N SER A 116 0.48 -7.78 17.48
CA SER A 116 -0.68 -8.51 17.99
C SER A 116 -0.36 -9.17 19.32
N GLN A 117 -1.39 -9.63 20.00
CA GLN A 117 -1.22 -10.43 21.22
C GLN A 117 -0.28 -11.64 21.05
N ARG A 118 -0.24 -12.23 19.85
CA ARG A 118 0.63 -13.40 19.55
C ARG A 118 2.09 -13.03 19.39
N THR A 119 2.37 -11.83 18.88
CA THR A 119 3.73 -11.39 18.55
C THR A 119 4.34 -10.51 19.62
N ARG A 120 3.52 -9.78 20.39
CA ARG A 120 3.95 -8.76 21.35
C ARG A 120 3.31 -8.88 22.75
N GLY A 121 2.30 -9.75 22.94
CA GLY A 121 1.52 -9.79 24.16
C GLY A 121 0.50 -8.65 24.23
N PHE A 122 0.12 -8.27 25.45
CA PHE A 122 -0.96 -7.28 25.69
C PHE A 122 -0.44 -5.94 26.21
N GLN A 123 0.81 -5.89 26.62
CA GLN A 123 1.41 -4.72 27.29
C GLN A 123 1.49 -3.51 26.35
N GLU A 124 1.44 -2.32 26.93
CA GLU A 124 1.73 -1.06 26.24
C GLU A 124 3.06 -1.14 25.49
N MET A 125 3.09 -0.59 24.28
CA MET A 125 4.30 -0.55 23.46
C MET A 125 4.35 0.65 22.53
N ASN A 126 5.58 1.04 22.18
CA ASN A 126 5.87 2.11 21.24
C ASN A 126 6.77 1.59 20.13
N ILE A 127 6.35 1.79 18.89
CA ILE A 127 6.96 1.18 17.71
C ILE A 127 7.31 2.27 16.71
N ALA A 128 8.57 2.32 16.29
CA ALA A 128 9.00 3.14 15.17
C ALA A 128 8.98 2.31 13.87
N ILE A 129 8.17 2.74 12.92
CA ILE A 129 8.05 2.14 11.58
C ILE A 129 8.96 2.94 10.66
N CYS A 130 10.08 2.32 10.26
CA CYS A 130 11.14 2.94 9.49
C CYS A 130 11.01 2.56 8.02
N GLY A 131 11.03 3.55 7.14
CA GLY A 131 11.08 3.32 5.69
C GLY A 131 12.43 2.75 5.23
N PRO A 132 12.50 2.25 3.98
CA PRO A 132 13.73 1.71 3.42
C PRO A 132 14.91 2.69 3.49
N GLY A 133 16.06 2.21 3.96
CA GLY A 133 17.29 3.01 4.06
C GLY A 133 17.37 3.94 5.28
N HIS A 134 16.38 3.99 6.15
CA HIS A 134 16.49 4.74 7.39
C HIS A 134 17.49 4.08 8.34
N SER A 135 18.62 4.74 8.57
CA SER A 135 19.72 4.25 9.44
C SER A 135 19.86 5.07 10.72
N GLY A 136 18.99 6.06 10.96
CA GLY A 136 19.03 6.93 12.13
C GLY A 136 18.81 6.15 13.43
N ALA A 137 19.46 6.63 14.51
CA ALA A 137 19.20 6.13 15.85
C ALA A 137 17.76 6.49 16.28
N LEU A 138 17.12 5.59 16.97
CA LEU A 138 15.78 5.82 17.53
C LEU A 138 15.90 6.22 19.02
N PRO A 139 14.99 7.05 19.51
CA PRO A 139 14.85 7.28 20.96
C PRO A 139 14.70 5.97 21.73
N SER A 140 15.18 5.95 22.96
CA SER A 140 15.00 4.80 23.86
C SER A 140 13.52 4.51 24.09
N GLY A 141 13.18 3.22 24.19
CA GLY A 141 11.80 2.77 24.41
C GLY A 141 10.96 2.60 23.13
N LEU A 142 11.54 2.84 21.97
CA LEU A 142 10.92 2.52 20.67
C LEU A 142 11.43 1.18 20.15
N GLU A 143 10.52 0.25 19.88
CA GLU A 143 10.81 -0.95 19.10
C GLU A 143 10.88 -0.58 17.61
N ARG A 144 11.85 -1.12 16.88
CA ARG A 144 12.03 -0.84 15.45
C ARG A 144 11.32 -1.90 14.58
N ILE A 145 10.55 -1.43 13.61
CA ILE A 145 10.06 -2.22 12.48
C ILE A 145 10.61 -1.58 11.19
N ASP A 146 11.34 -2.36 10.39
CA ASP A 146 11.81 -1.93 9.07
C ASP A 146 10.80 -2.31 8.00
N ALA A 147 10.21 -1.30 7.38
CA ALA A 147 9.30 -1.49 6.28
C ALA A 147 10.07 -1.76 4.97
N PRO A 148 9.67 -2.75 4.16
CA PRO A 148 10.34 -3.06 2.90
C PRO A 148 10.07 -2.02 1.81
N THR A 149 9.02 -1.22 1.95
CA THR A 149 8.63 -0.16 1.02
C THR A 149 8.31 1.14 1.75
N PRO A 150 8.44 2.31 1.09
CA PRO A 150 8.11 3.59 1.71
C PRO A 150 6.61 3.79 1.96
N THR A 151 5.75 3.05 1.25
CA THR A 151 4.31 3.04 1.46
C THR A 151 3.94 1.78 2.24
N VAL A 152 3.19 1.94 3.33
CA VAL A 152 2.70 0.84 4.18
C VAL A 152 1.21 1.03 4.45
N PHE A 153 0.45 -0.05 4.32
CA PHE A 153 -0.92 -0.09 4.79
C PHE A 153 -1.00 -0.83 6.13
N ILE A 154 -1.58 -0.20 7.12
CA ILE A 154 -1.90 -0.82 8.41
C ILE A 154 -3.39 -1.12 8.44
N ILE A 155 -3.74 -2.35 8.78
CA ILE A 155 -5.11 -2.74 9.09
C ILE A 155 -5.17 -3.41 10.46
N GLY A 156 -5.80 -2.71 11.39
CA GLY A 156 -5.99 -3.13 12.77
C GLY A 156 -7.39 -3.68 13.02
N ARG A 157 -7.48 -4.57 13.99
CA ARG A 157 -8.73 -5.14 14.49
C ARG A 157 -8.66 -5.25 16.01
N LEU A 158 -9.66 -4.73 16.69
CA LEU A 158 -9.85 -4.88 18.14
C LEU A 158 -11.13 -5.67 18.36
N GLY A 159 -11.05 -6.74 19.13
CA GLY A 159 -12.20 -7.59 19.44
C GLY A 159 -13.29 -6.85 20.21
N VAL A 160 -14.54 -7.15 19.92
CA VAL A 160 -15.74 -6.58 20.53
C VAL A 160 -16.61 -7.69 21.09
N ASP A 161 -16.88 -7.66 22.39
CA ASP A 161 -17.73 -8.61 23.10
C ASP A 161 -19.21 -8.13 23.15
N GLY A 162 -19.76 -7.86 21.96
CA GLY A 162 -21.12 -7.39 21.83
C GLY A 162 -21.29 -5.85 21.94
N PRO A 163 -22.52 -5.33 21.76
CA PRO A 163 -22.77 -3.89 21.65
C PRO A 163 -22.37 -3.08 22.89
N ASP A 164 -22.52 -3.66 24.08
CA ASP A 164 -22.20 -2.99 25.34
C ASP A 164 -20.69 -2.79 25.55
N ASP A 165 -19.85 -3.53 24.84
CA ASP A 165 -18.39 -3.47 24.90
C ASP A 165 -17.79 -2.39 23.97
N VAL A 166 -18.55 -1.91 22.98
CA VAL A 166 -18.09 -0.91 22.01
C VAL A 166 -17.47 0.34 22.67
N PRO A 167 -18.04 0.92 23.74
CA PRO A 167 -17.40 2.07 24.40
C PRO A 167 -16.00 1.77 24.98
N ALA A 168 -15.77 0.56 25.48
CA ALA A 168 -14.45 0.16 25.97
C ALA A 168 -13.42 0.03 24.85
N VAL A 169 -13.84 -0.43 23.67
CA VAL A 169 -12.98 -0.47 22.47
C VAL A 169 -12.68 0.93 21.97
N HIS A 170 -13.65 1.85 21.99
CA HIS A 170 -13.41 3.25 21.66
C HIS A 170 -12.35 3.89 22.55
N ALA A 171 -12.40 3.64 23.85
CA ALA A 171 -11.39 4.16 24.78
C ALA A 171 -9.98 3.70 24.38
N LEU A 172 -9.79 2.43 24.02
CA LEU A 172 -8.51 1.92 23.53
C LEU A 172 -8.10 2.57 22.20
N GLN A 173 -9.05 2.76 21.27
CA GLN A 173 -8.77 3.45 20.01
C GLN A 173 -8.33 4.91 20.23
N ASP A 174 -8.93 5.59 21.21
CA ASP A 174 -8.63 6.99 21.52
C ASP A 174 -7.28 7.16 22.27
N GLU A 175 -6.79 6.12 22.95
CA GLU A 175 -5.46 6.08 23.54
C GLU A 175 -4.36 5.79 22.51
N MET A 176 -4.71 5.21 21.36
CA MET A 176 -3.75 4.95 20.32
C MET A 176 -3.19 6.25 19.72
N PHE A 177 -1.94 6.19 19.29
CA PHE A 177 -1.28 7.31 18.65
C PHE A 177 -0.53 6.84 17.39
N LEU A 178 -0.54 7.67 16.39
CA LEU A 178 0.29 7.55 15.19
C LEU A 178 0.77 8.94 14.80
N GLY A 179 2.09 9.15 14.78
CA GLY A 179 2.66 10.44 14.43
C GLY A 179 4.11 10.33 13.97
N PRO A 180 4.69 11.39 13.40
CA PRO A 180 6.06 11.40 12.91
C PRO A 180 7.06 11.26 14.08
N LEU A 181 8.22 10.63 13.81
CA LEU A 181 9.28 10.47 14.80
C LEU A 181 9.73 11.82 15.38
N SER A 182 9.80 12.86 14.56
CA SER A 182 10.12 14.23 15.00
C SER A 182 9.11 14.84 15.96
N GLY A 183 7.87 14.33 15.96
CA GLY A 183 6.78 14.75 16.85
C GLY A 183 6.56 13.83 18.04
N TRP A 184 7.33 12.76 18.18
CA TRP A 184 7.08 11.73 19.18
C TRP A 184 7.07 12.23 20.63
N ALA A 185 8.06 13.04 21.01
CA ALA A 185 8.19 13.54 22.39
C ALA A 185 6.97 14.36 22.84
N ASP A 186 6.35 15.09 21.93
CA ASP A 186 5.19 15.96 22.20
C ASP A 186 3.85 15.33 21.79
N ARG A 187 3.87 14.10 21.33
CA ARG A 187 2.72 13.40 20.73
C ARG A 187 2.03 14.21 19.61
N ARG A 188 2.83 14.90 18.80
CA ARG A 188 2.34 15.70 17.70
C ARG A 188 1.96 14.80 16.53
N LEU A 189 0.74 14.97 16.03
CA LEU A 189 0.24 14.27 14.85
C LEU A 189 0.92 14.78 13.58
N ALA A 190 0.87 13.98 12.53
CA ALA A 190 1.28 14.42 11.19
C ALA A 190 0.34 15.53 10.69
N GLU A 191 0.90 16.46 9.90
CA GLU A 191 0.09 17.41 9.17
C GLU A 191 -0.81 16.67 8.17
N PRO A 192 -2.11 17.00 8.10
CA PRO A 192 -3.04 16.32 7.21
C PRO A 192 -2.60 16.43 5.75
N ARG A 193 -2.33 15.29 5.13
CA ARG A 193 -1.93 15.19 3.72
C ARG A 193 -2.74 14.08 3.05
N VAL A 194 -3.25 14.36 1.86
CA VAL A 194 -3.95 13.36 1.03
C VAL A 194 -2.98 12.72 0.05
N ALA A 195 -3.31 11.51 -0.37
CA ALA A 195 -2.61 10.87 -1.47
C ALA A 195 -3.13 11.45 -2.80
N GLU A 196 -2.23 11.91 -3.64
CA GLU A 196 -2.58 12.50 -4.94
C GLU A 196 -2.98 11.41 -5.94
N PRO A 197 -4.06 11.61 -6.71
CA PRO A 197 -4.37 10.72 -7.82
C PRO A 197 -3.24 10.68 -8.84
N SER A 198 -3.04 9.55 -9.51
CA SER A 198 -1.97 9.38 -10.49
C SER A 198 -2.08 10.31 -11.72
N GLY A 199 -3.26 10.82 -11.99
CA GLY A 199 -3.54 11.62 -13.20
C GLY A 199 -3.58 10.84 -14.50
N HIS A 200 -3.19 9.57 -14.51
CA HIS A 200 -3.22 8.71 -15.69
C HIS A 200 -4.65 8.30 -16.04
N THR A 201 -5.00 8.39 -17.32
CA THR A 201 -6.34 8.05 -17.82
C THR A 201 -6.22 7.23 -19.11
N GLY A 202 -7.31 6.57 -19.48
CA GLY A 202 -7.37 5.78 -20.70
C GLY A 202 -6.92 4.33 -20.54
N PRO A 203 -6.85 3.57 -21.64
CA PRO A 203 -6.67 2.12 -21.61
C PRO A 203 -5.32 1.65 -21.08
N LEU A 204 -4.33 2.54 -21.01
CA LEU A 204 -2.98 2.23 -20.54
C LEU A 204 -2.69 2.76 -19.13
N ALA A 205 -3.62 3.47 -18.50
CA ALA A 205 -3.46 4.07 -17.18
C ALA A 205 -2.92 3.08 -16.14
N PHE A 206 -3.34 1.82 -16.21
CA PHE A 206 -2.84 0.77 -15.32
C PHE A 206 -1.31 0.61 -15.38
N PHE A 207 -0.76 0.56 -16.59
CA PHE A 207 0.69 0.36 -16.77
C PHE A 207 1.48 1.62 -16.43
N GLU A 208 0.94 2.79 -16.73
CA GLU A 208 1.55 4.09 -16.41
C GLU A 208 1.62 4.31 -14.90
N GLU A 209 0.55 4.03 -14.16
CA GLU A 209 0.51 4.03 -12.70
C GLU A 209 1.51 3.03 -12.10
N GLY A 210 1.55 1.81 -12.66
CA GLY A 210 2.51 0.79 -12.24
C GLY A 210 3.95 1.24 -12.40
N LEU A 211 4.29 1.84 -13.54
CA LEU A 211 5.63 2.37 -13.80
C LEU A 211 5.98 3.54 -12.88
N GLU A 212 5.03 4.42 -12.60
CA GLU A 212 5.22 5.52 -11.65
C GLU A 212 5.49 4.99 -10.23
N ALA A 213 4.67 4.06 -9.76
CA ALA A 213 4.84 3.43 -8.46
C ALA A 213 6.21 2.73 -8.34
N LEU A 214 6.62 1.98 -9.37
CA LEU A 214 7.90 1.27 -9.39
C LEU A 214 9.13 2.18 -9.33
N ARG A 215 9.04 3.44 -9.73
CA ARG A 215 10.16 4.39 -9.63
C ARG A 215 10.48 4.74 -8.18
N THR A 216 9.50 4.67 -7.31
CA THR A 216 9.62 5.04 -5.89
C THR A 216 9.84 3.84 -4.98
N LEU A 217 9.60 2.62 -5.49
CA LEU A 217 9.72 1.39 -4.71
C LEU A 217 11.11 0.78 -4.82
N PRO A 218 11.64 0.18 -3.74
CA PRO A 218 12.87 -0.61 -3.79
C PRO A 218 12.75 -1.76 -4.78
N ALA A 219 13.89 -2.24 -5.26
CA ALA A 219 13.93 -3.43 -6.09
C ALA A 219 13.38 -4.63 -5.31
N SER A 220 12.29 -5.21 -5.82
CA SER A 220 11.71 -6.45 -5.31
C SER A 220 12.15 -7.65 -6.15
N GLU A 221 11.91 -8.87 -5.65
CA GLU A 221 12.15 -10.10 -6.44
C GLU A 221 11.42 -10.06 -7.79
N ALA A 222 10.22 -9.52 -7.81
CA ALA A 222 9.44 -9.38 -9.02
C ALA A 222 10.03 -8.34 -9.98
N ARG A 223 10.63 -7.24 -9.47
CA ARG A 223 11.41 -6.32 -10.28
C ARG A 223 12.65 -7.00 -10.84
N ALA A 224 13.35 -7.81 -10.03
CA ALA A 224 14.48 -8.61 -10.50
C ALA A 224 14.05 -9.61 -11.58
N ALA A 225 12.88 -10.25 -11.45
CA ALA A 225 12.32 -11.13 -12.47
C ALA A 225 12.00 -10.38 -13.77
N LEU A 226 11.44 -9.17 -13.70
CA LEU A 226 11.21 -8.32 -14.88
C LEU A 226 12.52 -7.85 -15.52
N GLU A 227 13.55 -7.56 -14.74
CA GLU A 227 14.87 -7.21 -15.27
C GLU A 227 15.54 -8.40 -15.96
N VAL A 228 15.37 -9.63 -15.43
CA VAL A 228 15.82 -10.86 -16.11
C VAL A 228 15.06 -11.09 -17.39
N LEU A 229 13.73 -10.99 -17.37
CA LEU A 229 12.90 -11.06 -18.56
C LEU A 229 13.31 -9.98 -19.56
N GLY A 230 13.61 -8.79 -19.06
CA GLY A 230 14.13 -7.66 -19.79
C GLY A 230 15.39 -7.93 -20.56
N ARG A 231 16.36 -8.49 -19.89
CA ARG A 231 17.63 -8.90 -20.52
C ARG A 231 17.42 -9.97 -21.59
N TYR A 232 16.63 -11.00 -21.26
CA TYR A 232 16.31 -12.08 -22.19
C TYR A 232 15.67 -11.56 -23.48
N LEU A 233 14.73 -10.64 -23.35
CA LEU A 233 14.04 -10.06 -24.51
C LEU A 233 14.94 -9.12 -25.31
N LYS A 234 15.82 -8.37 -24.64
CA LYS A 234 16.84 -7.55 -25.30
C LYS A 234 17.79 -8.39 -26.16
N GLU A 235 18.27 -9.50 -25.64
CA GLU A 235 19.12 -10.45 -26.37
C GLU A 235 18.41 -11.06 -27.57
N ARG A 236 17.09 -11.33 -27.44
CA ARG A 236 16.29 -11.97 -28.51
C ARG A 236 15.75 -11.00 -29.56
N LEU A 237 15.59 -9.72 -29.21
CA LEU A 237 14.99 -8.71 -30.08
C LEU A 237 16.02 -7.71 -30.65
N ALA A 238 17.30 -8.09 -30.71
CA ALA A 238 18.36 -7.30 -31.30
C ALA A 238 18.30 -5.81 -30.90
N ASP A 239 18.73 -5.52 -29.67
CA ASP A 239 18.86 -4.19 -29.03
C ASP A 239 17.57 -3.46 -28.62
N ARG A 240 16.41 -4.08 -28.72
CA ARG A 240 15.14 -3.51 -28.30
C ARG A 240 14.66 -4.19 -27.03
N GLY A 241 14.98 -3.58 -25.87
CA GLY A 241 14.62 -4.14 -24.57
C GLY A 241 13.11 -4.10 -24.30
N PRO A 242 12.60 -4.93 -23.38
CA PRO A 242 11.19 -5.01 -22.99
C PRO A 242 10.66 -3.74 -22.37
N ILE A 243 11.53 -2.90 -21.78
CA ILE A 243 11.17 -1.55 -21.34
C ILE A 243 10.66 -0.71 -22.53
N LEU A 244 11.25 -0.87 -23.72
CA LEU A 244 10.75 -0.23 -24.93
C LEU A 244 9.41 -0.85 -25.39
N LEU A 245 9.23 -2.16 -25.23
CA LEU A 245 7.98 -2.84 -25.56
C LEU A 245 6.86 -2.45 -24.60
N ILE A 246 7.12 -2.40 -23.32
CA ILE A 246 6.19 -1.88 -22.32
C ILE A 246 5.94 -0.39 -22.55
N HIS A 247 6.97 0.39 -22.87
CA HIS A 247 6.83 1.81 -23.21
C HIS A 247 5.99 2.01 -24.48
N HIS A 248 6.16 1.19 -25.50
CA HIS A 248 5.33 1.24 -26.71
C HIS A 248 3.91 0.71 -26.51
N MET A 249 3.71 -0.24 -25.58
CA MET A 249 2.36 -0.66 -25.19
C MET A 249 1.64 0.43 -24.37
N VAL A 250 2.39 1.24 -23.64
CA VAL A 250 1.89 2.35 -22.82
C VAL A 250 1.55 3.57 -23.68
N HIS A 251 2.20 3.79 -24.81
CA HIS A 251 1.93 4.90 -25.75
C HIS A 251 0.95 4.52 -26.86
N ARG A 252 -0.18 3.92 -26.51
CA ARG A 252 -1.33 3.80 -27.40
C ARG A 252 -2.13 5.10 -27.34
N ASP A 253 -2.67 5.52 -28.50
CA ASP A 253 -3.58 6.65 -28.54
C ASP A 253 -4.91 6.34 -27.82
N ASN A 254 -5.64 7.39 -27.45
CA ASN A 254 -6.91 7.31 -26.69
C ASN A 254 -8.04 6.55 -27.43
N GLU A 255 -7.85 6.17 -28.68
CA GLU A 255 -8.83 5.43 -29.47
C GLU A 255 -8.67 3.91 -29.39
N GLY A 256 -7.72 3.41 -28.57
CA GLY A 256 -7.46 1.97 -28.41
C GLY A 256 -6.85 1.33 -29.67
N SER A 257 -6.53 2.11 -30.69
CA SER A 257 -5.84 1.63 -31.88
C SER A 257 -4.35 1.43 -31.56
N VAL A 258 -3.85 0.23 -31.86
CA VAL A 258 -2.41 -0.03 -31.86
C VAL A 258 -1.83 0.73 -33.04
N ARG A 259 -1.25 1.92 -32.81
CA ARG A 259 -0.34 2.44 -33.80
C ARG A 259 0.80 1.45 -33.95
N ARG A 260 0.82 0.75 -35.04
CA ARG A 260 1.98 -0.04 -35.44
C ARG A 260 3.14 0.94 -35.52
N HIS A 261 3.99 0.94 -34.52
CA HIS A 261 5.23 1.69 -34.64
C HIS A 261 6.07 0.96 -35.65
N GLU A 262 6.23 1.58 -36.81
CA GLU A 262 7.13 1.09 -37.90
C GLU A 262 8.52 0.76 -37.31
N ALA A 263 8.94 1.45 -36.24
CA ALA A 263 10.16 1.17 -35.50
C ALA A 263 10.21 -0.20 -34.79
N LEU A 264 9.08 -0.89 -34.59
CA LEU A 264 9.04 -2.27 -34.07
C LEU A 264 9.08 -3.31 -35.20
N VAL A 265 8.84 -2.87 -36.42
CA VAL A 265 8.71 -3.72 -37.61
C VAL A 265 9.90 -3.56 -38.55
N SER A 266 10.63 -2.47 -38.48
CA SER A 266 11.86 -2.21 -39.26
C SER A 266 13.12 -2.81 -38.64
#